data_7a30c17a3fb34754778144ef5b2fc49b
#
_entry.id   7a30c17a3fb34754778144ef5b2fc49b
#
_cell.length_a   1.000
_cell.length_b   1.000
_cell.length_c   1.000
_cell.angle_alpha   90.00
_cell.angle_beta   90.00
_cell.angle_gamma   90.00
#
_symmetry.space_group_name_H-M   'P 1'
#
loop_
_entity.id
_entity.type
_entity.pdbx_description
1 polymer ?
#
loop_
_entity_poly.entity_id
_entity_poly.type
_entity_poly.pdbx_seq_one_letter_code
_entity_poly.pdbx_strand_id
1 'polypeptide(L)'
;MNILMIGNGFDLEHDLPTKYTDFLKFVNNFKNAYILANNVPKRVCDIEDEYLRLIFENHKYKARVNALQVFTKNNLWIEYFQKVYEQHLVNKENWIDFESEISCVIQTVDKLIKYYESVETGEDKNEKLEKFYKKRLSEIIDIDVLEPQTIKSAIPRLLCDLNKLIGALEIYIWDYIGSQKFKYYNPDIEKIHPSKVFSFNYSDTYRNLYAYNRRGVDYSFIHGIATNNIDLFYDIADLSEKEIESCIQKNAENNNMVLGIDEYLSKNRRSKEIDFIAFKKYYQRIYKRSGNEYKKWLNQIDENIAAGRKEENILYIFGHSLDVTDGDVLREFINNKNLKTVIFYRNKEQLGQQIANLVKILHSDKVIEKVYGNNPSITFVMQSSREVIEGSAFEITSDTMQLKNIYRISDLDAKNLIEKIKNKVEEKDLKYFYSQKSVITLFDVMQRNGLSQLYFKKLLDIAYKLMSCDDLKEPKQFDAECWAYQDYDSSFSCDINTRKFIDKINLYNRMNFNMSEPVMQTFDEQLIEYEKLIKSKKKINKESYIAIINSIFYMFIDRYEDIEKLWNILLRISRGPGVDVAKEVLKEQIEYSDDELDIIRYNHLLSEIQMNEYFDMKAQEFIENQIYE
;
A
#
# COMPACT_ATOMS: atom_id res chain seq x y z
N MET A 1 20.42 14.70 -4.80
CA MET A 1 19.28 13.78 -4.49
C MET A 1 19.23 13.53 -2.99
N ASN A 2 18.05 13.69 -2.36
CA ASN A 2 17.86 13.37 -0.93
C ASN A 2 17.09 12.05 -0.80
N ILE A 3 17.66 11.10 -0.07
CA ILE A 3 17.06 9.80 0.23
C ILE A 3 16.79 9.75 1.73
N LEU A 4 15.57 9.45 2.13
CA LEU A 4 15.22 9.20 3.54
C LEU A 4 15.05 7.69 3.74
N MET A 5 15.87 7.11 4.60
CA MET A 5 15.80 5.72 5.03
C MET A 5 15.17 5.65 6.41
N ILE A 6 14.09 4.89 6.55
CA ILE A 6 13.32 4.77 7.79
C ILE A 6 13.22 3.33 8.26
N GLY A 7 13.30 3.14 9.59
CA GLY A 7 13.05 1.86 10.26
C GLY A 7 11.98 2.00 11.33
N ASN A 8 11.72 0.94 12.11
CA ASN A 8 10.61 0.89 13.06
C ASN A 8 10.64 2.01 14.13
N GLY A 9 11.82 2.51 14.48
CA GLY A 9 11.94 3.67 15.37
C GLY A 9 11.29 4.93 14.82
N PHE A 10 11.07 5.03 13.50
CA PHE A 10 10.31 6.10 12.89
C PHE A 10 8.84 6.05 13.29
N ASP A 11 8.19 4.88 13.21
CA ASP A 11 6.80 4.71 13.63
C ASP A 11 6.64 4.92 15.14
N LEU A 12 7.59 4.41 15.93
CA LEU A 12 7.59 4.61 17.38
C LEU A 12 7.77 6.06 17.80
N GLU A 13 8.48 6.88 17.02
CA GLU A 13 8.59 8.33 17.25
C GLU A 13 7.24 9.02 17.12
N HIS A 14 6.36 8.48 16.30
CA HIS A 14 5.00 8.98 16.08
C HIS A 14 3.96 8.33 17.00
N ASP A 15 4.40 7.60 18.05
CA ASP A 15 3.56 6.93 19.04
C ASP A 15 2.69 5.80 18.44
N LEU A 16 3.12 5.23 17.32
CA LEU A 16 2.42 4.12 16.70
C LEU A 16 2.85 2.80 17.37
N PRO A 17 1.91 1.93 17.76
CA PRO A 17 2.20 0.64 18.40
C PRO A 17 2.64 -0.40 17.35
N THR A 18 3.84 -0.23 16.76
CA THR A 18 4.36 -1.08 15.69
C THR A 18 5.37 -2.14 16.13
N LYS A 19 5.51 -2.36 17.45
CA LYS A 19 6.33 -3.47 17.95
C LYS A 19 5.60 -4.80 17.78
N TYR A 20 6.35 -5.87 17.57
CA TYR A 20 5.78 -7.23 17.53
C TYR A 20 5.01 -7.59 18.82
N THR A 21 5.45 -7.07 19.96
CA THR A 21 4.73 -7.22 21.23
C THR A 21 3.33 -6.57 21.21
N ASP A 22 3.18 -5.45 20.52
CA ASP A 22 1.88 -4.77 20.40
C ASP A 22 0.94 -5.56 19.47
N PHE A 23 1.49 -6.13 18.40
CA PHE A 23 0.75 -7.07 17.56
C PHE A 23 0.28 -8.31 18.33
N LEU A 24 1.13 -8.92 19.17
CA LEU A 24 0.71 -10.08 19.99
C LEU A 24 -0.42 -9.71 20.97
N LYS A 25 -0.35 -8.52 21.58
CA LYS A 25 -1.44 -8.00 22.42
C LYS A 25 -2.73 -7.82 21.62
N PHE A 26 -2.64 -7.23 20.43
CA PHE A 26 -3.79 -7.09 19.53
C PHE A 26 -4.42 -8.42 19.19
N VAL A 27 -3.64 -9.44 18.83
CA VAL A 27 -4.14 -10.79 18.52
C VAL A 27 -4.84 -11.40 19.75
N ASN A 28 -4.29 -11.24 20.94
CA ASN A 28 -4.91 -11.73 22.17
C ASN A 28 -6.24 -11.01 22.46
N ASN A 29 -6.27 -9.70 22.32
CA ASN A 29 -7.48 -8.89 22.45
C ASN A 29 -8.54 -9.30 21.41
N PHE A 30 -8.13 -9.56 20.16
CA PHE A 30 -9.04 -10.05 19.12
C PHE A 30 -9.63 -11.42 19.48
N LYS A 31 -8.83 -12.38 19.92
CA LYS A 31 -9.31 -13.71 20.34
C LYS A 31 -10.35 -13.59 21.46
N ASN A 32 -10.10 -12.74 22.46
CA ASN A 32 -11.03 -12.50 23.56
C ASN A 32 -12.32 -11.82 23.07
N ALA A 33 -12.20 -10.79 22.22
CA ALA A 33 -13.33 -10.09 21.65
C ALA A 33 -14.19 -11.00 20.76
N TYR A 34 -13.55 -11.88 19.99
CA TYR A 34 -14.25 -12.87 19.16
C TYR A 34 -15.10 -13.83 19.99
N ILE A 35 -14.58 -14.31 21.13
CA ILE A 35 -15.33 -15.16 22.06
C ILE A 35 -16.53 -14.40 22.65
N LEU A 36 -16.35 -13.13 23.06
CA LEU A 36 -17.42 -12.30 23.59
C LEU A 36 -18.53 -12.06 22.56
N ALA A 37 -18.17 -11.69 21.34
CA ALA A 37 -19.10 -11.37 20.27
C ALA A 37 -19.95 -12.58 19.83
N ASN A 38 -19.38 -13.80 19.83
CA ASN A 38 -20.08 -15.00 19.37
C ASN A 38 -20.88 -15.72 20.44
N ASN A 39 -20.52 -15.59 21.72
CA ASN A 39 -21.25 -16.25 22.80
C ASN A 39 -22.55 -15.52 23.20
N VAL A 40 -22.57 -14.18 23.10
CA VAL A 40 -23.76 -13.39 23.40
C VAL A 40 -23.75 -12.09 22.58
N PRO A 41 -24.68 -11.91 21.61
CA PRO A 41 -24.69 -10.74 20.72
C PRO A 41 -24.71 -9.36 21.44
N LYS A 42 -25.18 -9.30 22.69
CA LYS A 42 -25.22 -8.08 23.49
C LYS A 42 -23.89 -7.71 24.18
N ARG A 43 -22.86 -8.56 24.06
CA ARG A 43 -21.56 -8.33 24.72
C ARG A 43 -20.52 -7.62 23.84
N VAL A 44 -20.87 -7.21 22.64
CA VAL A 44 -19.96 -6.42 21.80
C VAL A 44 -19.66 -5.07 22.46
N CYS A 45 -20.60 -4.51 23.23
CA CYS A 45 -20.37 -3.31 24.01
C CYS A 45 -19.34 -3.47 25.15
N ASP A 46 -19.05 -4.70 25.57
CA ASP A 46 -18.07 -4.99 26.62
C ASP A 46 -16.64 -5.05 26.07
N ILE A 47 -16.45 -4.95 24.75
CA ILE A 47 -15.13 -4.89 24.13
C ILE A 47 -14.52 -3.52 24.39
N GLU A 48 -13.40 -3.48 25.12
CA GLU A 48 -12.72 -2.24 25.50
C GLU A 48 -12.03 -1.55 24.33
N ASP A 49 -11.44 -2.33 23.44
CA ASP A 49 -10.75 -1.81 22.24
C ASP A 49 -11.76 -1.25 21.23
N GLU A 50 -11.66 0.04 20.95
CA GLU A 50 -12.59 0.77 20.08
C GLU A 50 -12.59 0.22 18.64
N TYR A 51 -11.41 -0.11 18.08
CA TYR A 51 -11.32 -0.68 16.74
C TYR A 51 -11.94 -2.07 16.70
N LEU A 52 -11.64 -2.93 17.67
CA LEU A 52 -12.23 -4.27 17.72
C LEU A 52 -13.75 -4.19 17.88
N ARG A 53 -14.25 -3.30 18.73
CA ARG A 53 -15.70 -3.05 18.85
C ARG A 53 -16.30 -2.67 17.51
N LEU A 54 -15.70 -1.72 16.81
CA LEU A 54 -16.16 -1.23 15.51
C LEU A 54 -16.28 -2.37 14.47
N ILE A 55 -15.26 -3.24 14.36
CA ILE A 55 -15.28 -4.31 13.36
C ILE A 55 -16.27 -5.43 13.67
N PHE A 56 -16.63 -5.63 14.96
CA PHE A 56 -17.65 -6.60 15.36
C PHE A 56 -19.08 -6.04 15.26
N GLU A 57 -19.28 -4.74 15.51
CA GLU A 57 -20.58 -4.09 15.40
C GLU A 57 -21.05 -3.89 13.97
N ASN A 58 -20.14 -3.76 13.02
CA ASN A 58 -20.47 -3.36 11.67
C ASN A 58 -20.18 -4.46 10.65
N HIS A 59 -21.26 -4.96 10.04
CA HIS A 59 -21.22 -6.05 9.07
C HIS A 59 -20.30 -5.79 7.85
N LYS A 60 -20.02 -4.53 7.51
CA LYS A 60 -19.08 -4.19 6.44
C LYS A 60 -17.65 -4.68 6.71
N TYR A 61 -17.30 -4.94 7.97
CA TYR A 61 -16.00 -5.47 8.36
C TYR A 61 -15.96 -7.00 8.52
N LYS A 62 -17.03 -7.71 8.09
CA LYS A 62 -17.13 -9.18 8.19
C LYS A 62 -15.90 -9.88 7.62
N ALA A 63 -15.39 -9.44 6.47
CA ALA A 63 -14.19 -10.01 5.85
C ALA A 63 -12.96 -9.90 6.77
N ARG A 64 -12.79 -8.79 7.49
CA ARG A 64 -11.69 -8.57 8.45
C ARG A 64 -11.77 -9.52 9.63
N VAL A 65 -12.94 -9.63 10.23
CA VAL A 65 -13.18 -10.53 11.36
C VAL A 65 -12.92 -11.97 10.95
N ASN A 66 -13.43 -12.39 9.80
CA ASN A 66 -13.25 -13.73 9.26
C ASN A 66 -11.77 -14.01 8.95
N ALA A 67 -11.07 -13.09 8.29
CA ALA A 67 -9.65 -13.21 7.97
C ALA A 67 -8.81 -13.33 9.25
N LEU A 68 -9.02 -12.45 10.22
CA LEU A 68 -8.32 -12.51 11.52
C LEU A 68 -8.59 -13.85 12.23
N GLN A 69 -9.84 -14.34 12.21
CA GLN A 69 -10.15 -15.63 12.78
C GLN A 69 -9.35 -16.77 12.11
N VAL A 70 -9.33 -16.81 10.77
CA VAL A 70 -8.60 -17.84 10.01
C VAL A 70 -7.11 -17.76 10.26
N PHE A 71 -6.55 -16.55 10.28
CA PHE A 71 -5.11 -16.34 10.41
C PHE A 71 -4.60 -16.60 11.82
N THR A 72 -5.43 -16.34 12.86
CA THR A 72 -4.98 -16.46 14.25
C THR A 72 -5.37 -17.77 14.91
N LYS A 73 -6.34 -18.52 14.35
CA LYS A 73 -6.80 -19.81 14.89
C LYS A 73 -5.74 -20.88 14.70
N ASN A 74 -5.26 -21.47 15.80
CA ASN A 74 -4.29 -22.56 15.80
C ASN A 74 -3.03 -22.26 14.96
N ASN A 75 -2.58 -21.02 14.99
CA ASN A 75 -1.37 -20.59 14.28
C ASN A 75 -0.15 -20.88 15.15
N LEU A 76 0.72 -21.79 14.70
CA LEU A 76 1.88 -22.25 15.44
C LEU A 76 2.85 -21.12 15.82
N TRP A 77 3.08 -20.15 14.90
CA TRP A 77 3.98 -19.04 15.17
C TRP A 77 3.42 -18.07 16.20
N ILE A 78 2.13 -17.76 16.12
CA ILE A 78 1.48 -16.87 17.10
C ILE A 78 1.54 -17.49 18.50
N GLU A 79 1.22 -18.77 18.62
CA GLU A 79 1.24 -19.49 19.91
C GLU A 79 2.65 -19.59 20.46
N TYR A 80 3.64 -19.87 19.62
CA TYR A 80 5.05 -19.92 20.01
C TYR A 80 5.54 -18.54 20.49
N PHE A 81 5.28 -17.48 19.71
CA PHE A 81 5.72 -16.13 20.06
C PHE A 81 5.05 -15.60 21.33
N GLN A 82 3.82 -15.97 21.61
CA GLN A 82 3.17 -15.64 22.87
C GLN A 82 3.90 -16.29 24.06
N LYS A 83 4.23 -17.58 23.95
CA LYS A 83 5.02 -18.28 24.98
C LYS A 83 6.40 -17.68 25.19
N VAL A 84 7.13 -17.38 24.11
CA VAL A 84 8.45 -16.74 24.17
C VAL A 84 8.35 -15.36 24.82
N TYR A 85 7.36 -14.56 24.43
CA TYR A 85 7.16 -13.23 25.01
C TYR A 85 6.82 -13.28 26.50
N GLU A 86 6.00 -14.22 26.95
CA GLU A 86 5.73 -14.45 28.37
C GLU A 86 7.01 -14.78 29.15
N GLN A 87 7.90 -15.59 28.59
CA GLN A 87 9.21 -15.89 29.20
C GLN A 87 10.10 -14.65 29.25
N HIS A 88 10.12 -13.82 28.20
CA HIS A 88 10.85 -12.55 28.18
C HIS A 88 10.33 -11.57 29.24
N LEU A 89 9.01 -11.48 29.44
CA LEU A 89 8.42 -10.66 30.51
C LEU A 89 8.87 -11.07 31.91
N VAL A 90 9.00 -12.37 32.18
CA VAL A 90 9.54 -12.88 33.43
C VAL A 90 10.98 -12.40 33.64
N ASN A 91 11.75 -12.31 32.54
CA ASN A 91 13.13 -11.82 32.54
C ASN A 91 13.25 -10.29 32.51
N LYS A 92 12.12 -9.55 32.56
CA LYS A 92 12.04 -8.10 32.42
C LYS A 92 12.46 -7.56 31.05
N GLU A 93 12.42 -8.40 30.03
CA GLU A 93 12.62 -8.03 28.63
C GLU A 93 11.25 -7.75 27.99
N ASN A 94 11.03 -6.56 27.49
CA ASN A 94 9.75 -6.16 26.90
C ASN A 94 9.87 -6.02 25.36
N TRP A 95 10.47 -7.02 24.74
CA TRP A 95 10.59 -7.07 23.29
C TRP A 95 10.69 -8.53 22.79
N ILE A 96 10.39 -8.75 21.55
CA ILE A 96 10.58 -10.01 20.84
C ILE A 96 10.92 -9.68 19.38
N ASP A 97 11.80 -10.48 18.81
CA ASP A 97 12.17 -10.40 17.40
C ASP A 97 11.67 -11.66 16.67
N PHE A 98 10.60 -11.52 15.88
CA PHE A 98 10.01 -12.62 15.14
C PHE A 98 10.99 -13.27 14.16
N GLU A 99 11.84 -12.49 13.51
CA GLU A 99 12.79 -13.00 12.53
C GLU A 99 13.86 -13.88 13.17
N SER A 100 14.40 -13.43 14.30
CA SER A 100 15.37 -14.21 15.09
C SER A 100 14.74 -15.50 15.62
N GLU A 101 13.51 -15.45 16.10
CA GLU A 101 12.80 -16.62 16.59
C GLU A 101 12.48 -17.61 15.47
N ILE A 102 11.98 -17.14 14.32
CA ILE A 102 11.78 -17.97 13.13
C ILE A 102 13.09 -18.63 12.71
N SER A 103 14.18 -17.86 12.68
CA SER A 103 15.51 -18.37 12.33
C SER A 103 15.96 -19.49 13.28
N CYS A 104 15.76 -19.30 14.59
CA CYS A 104 16.11 -20.29 15.60
C CYS A 104 15.35 -21.62 15.39
N VAL A 105 14.04 -21.53 15.12
CA VAL A 105 13.17 -22.69 14.85
C VAL A 105 13.62 -23.41 13.58
N ILE A 106 13.73 -22.69 12.47
CA ILE A 106 14.08 -23.27 11.17
C ILE A 106 15.47 -23.93 11.21
N GLN A 107 16.45 -23.30 11.84
CA GLN A 107 17.77 -23.91 12.01
C GLN A 107 17.74 -25.15 12.93
N THR A 108 16.85 -25.18 13.91
CA THR A 108 16.66 -26.36 14.77
C THR A 108 16.07 -27.52 14.01
N VAL A 109 15.03 -27.27 13.18
CA VAL A 109 14.43 -28.25 12.28
C VAL A 109 15.47 -28.80 11.29
N ASP A 110 16.24 -27.91 10.65
CA ASP A 110 17.31 -28.28 9.72
C ASP A 110 18.36 -29.18 10.38
N LYS A 111 18.82 -28.82 11.58
CA LYS A 111 19.79 -29.61 12.35
C LYS A 111 19.25 -30.98 12.76
N LEU A 112 17.97 -31.07 13.12
CA LEU A 112 17.35 -32.33 13.50
C LEU A 112 17.16 -33.25 12.29
N ILE A 113 16.74 -32.74 11.15
CA ILE A 113 16.66 -33.50 9.89
C ILE A 113 18.03 -34.10 9.56
N LYS A 114 19.09 -33.31 9.63
CA LYS A 114 20.45 -33.78 9.34
C LYS A 114 20.98 -34.77 10.34
N TYR A 115 20.62 -34.58 11.59
CA TYR A 115 20.98 -35.56 12.62
C TYR A 115 20.38 -36.94 12.26
N TYR A 116 19.11 -37.01 11.86
CA TYR A 116 18.54 -38.27 11.47
C TYR A 116 19.12 -38.85 10.17
N GLU A 117 19.39 -37.99 9.18
CA GLU A 117 20.05 -38.41 7.95
C GLU A 117 21.46 -38.99 8.22
N SER A 118 22.23 -38.42 9.19
CA SER A 118 23.54 -38.94 9.56
C SER A 118 23.46 -40.28 10.29
N VAL A 119 22.48 -40.45 11.16
CA VAL A 119 22.22 -41.74 11.85
C VAL A 119 21.83 -42.83 10.87
N GLU A 120 21.00 -42.51 9.86
CA GLU A 120 20.64 -43.44 8.78
C GLU A 120 21.85 -43.85 7.92
N THR A 121 22.85 -42.97 7.78
CA THR A 121 24.07 -43.25 7.04
C THR A 121 25.17 -43.91 7.88
N GLY A 122 24.90 -44.24 9.15
CA GLY A 122 25.73 -45.09 9.99
C GLY A 122 26.56 -44.32 11.04
N GLU A 123 26.28 -43.06 11.35
CA GLU A 123 26.84 -42.36 12.49
C GLU A 123 26.25 -42.85 13.83
N ASP A 124 27.03 -42.79 14.89
CA ASP A 124 26.59 -43.16 16.23
C ASP A 124 25.48 -42.24 16.76
N LYS A 125 24.42 -42.84 17.27
CA LYS A 125 23.26 -42.11 17.82
C LYS A 125 23.64 -41.30 19.06
N ASN A 126 23.48 -39.98 19.01
CA ASN A 126 23.71 -39.08 20.16
C ASN A 126 22.36 -38.68 20.80
N GLU A 127 21.93 -39.47 21.79
CA GLU A 127 20.64 -39.27 22.46
C GLU A 127 20.49 -37.92 23.18
N LYS A 128 21.58 -37.32 23.65
CA LYS A 128 21.54 -36.00 24.30
C LYS A 128 21.23 -34.89 23.30
N LEU A 129 21.81 -34.96 22.13
CA LEU A 129 21.59 -34.00 21.04
C LEU A 129 20.16 -34.12 20.46
N GLU A 130 19.72 -35.35 20.24
CA GLU A 130 18.35 -35.63 19.82
C GLU A 130 17.34 -35.08 20.83
N LYS A 131 17.50 -35.37 22.12
CA LYS A 131 16.62 -34.90 23.18
C LYS A 131 16.58 -33.37 23.26
N PHE A 132 17.73 -32.72 23.05
CA PHE A 132 17.82 -31.25 23.03
C PHE A 132 16.97 -30.65 21.87
N TYR A 133 17.15 -31.15 20.65
CA TYR A 133 16.39 -30.64 19.50
C TYR A 133 14.90 -30.96 19.61
N LYS A 134 14.54 -32.18 20.05
CA LYS A 134 13.15 -32.58 20.28
C LYS A 134 12.45 -31.68 21.29
N LYS A 135 13.10 -31.40 22.43
CA LYS A 135 12.53 -30.52 23.46
C LYS A 135 12.25 -29.14 22.90
N ARG A 136 13.16 -28.60 22.10
CA ARG A 136 12.99 -27.25 21.53
C ARG A 136 11.89 -27.19 20.48
N LEU A 137 11.71 -28.25 19.70
CA LEU A 137 10.63 -28.31 18.72
C LEU A 137 9.25 -28.58 19.34
N SER A 138 9.19 -29.35 20.43
CA SER A 138 7.91 -29.61 21.13
C SER A 138 7.31 -28.36 21.77
N GLU A 139 8.10 -27.28 21.93
CA GLU A 139 7.58 -25.99 22.36
C GLU A 139 6.75 -25.28 21.25
N ILE A 140 6.97 -25.66 19.99
CA ILE A 140 6.37 -25.05 18.79
C ILE A 140 5.35 -25.98 18.15
N ILE A 141 5.71 -27.25 18.00
CA ILE A 141 4.95 -28.26 17.26
C ILE A 141 4.74 -29.43 18.20
N ASP A 142 3.48 -29.84 18.38
CA ASP A 142 3.15 -31.07 19.07
C ASP A 142 3.56 -32.26 18.17
N ILE A 143 4.79 -32.74 18.37
CA ILE A 143 5.36 -33.81 17.56
C ILE A 143 5.52 -35.02 18.45
N ASP A 144 4.52 -35.88 18.49
CA ASP A 144 4.55 -37.14 19.24
C ASP A 144 5.55 -38.15 18.66
N VAL A 145 5.86 -38.07 17.36
CA VAL A 145 6.79 -38.96 16.67
C VAL A 145 7.74 -38.19 15.79
N LEU A 146 9.02 -38.16 16.18
CA LEU A 146 10.08 -37.41 15.48
C LEU A 146 10.95 -38.33 14.63
N GLU A 147 10.35 -38.88 13.57
CA GLU A 147 11.12 -39.47 12.48
C GLU A 147 11.46 -38.42 11.43
N PRO A 148 12.55 -38.57 10.65
CA PRO A 148 12.99 -37.58 9.65
C PRO A 148 11.90 -37.18 8.68
N GLN A 149 11.10 -38.13 8.23
CA GLN A 149 9.99 -37.90 7.29
C GLN A 149 8.87 -37.08 7.92
N THR A 150 8.54 -37.32 9.20
CA THR A 150 7.50 -36.58 9.93
C THR A 150 7.92 -35.12 10.13
N ILE A 151 9.19 -34.87 10.38
CA ILE A 151 9.70 -33.51 10.54
C ILE A 151 9.68 -32.75 9.21
N LYS A 152 10.07 -33.38 8.11
CA LYS A 152 9.97 -32.79 6.76
C LYS A 152 8.53 -32.46 6.41
N SER A 153 7.55 -33.25 6.82
CA SER A 153 6.13 -33.01 6.60
C SER A 153 5.59 -31.78 7.38
N ALA A 154 6.28 -31.35 8.43
CA ALA A 154 5.93 -30.16 9.19
C ALA A 154 6.32 -28.85 8.47
N ILE A 155 7.27 -28.87 7.51
CA ILE A 155 7.74 -27.68 6.79
C ILE A 155 6.59 -26.96 6.06
N PRO A 156 5.74 -27.63 5.27
CA PRO A 156 4.59 -26.97 4.61
C PRO A 156 3.63 -26.32 5.62
N ARG A 157 3.38 -26.96 6.77
CA ARG A 157 2.53 -26.41 7.83
C ARG A 157 3.15 -25.15 8.44
N LEU A 158 4.46 -25.18 8.76
CA LEU A 158 5.17 -24.01 9.24
C LEU A 158 5.09 -22.84 8.25
N LEU A 159 5.22 -23.12 6.95
CA LEU A 159 5.12 -22.10 5.90
C LEU A 159 3.70 -21.57 5.77
N CYS A 160 2.68 -22.44 5.81
CA CYS A 160 1.28 -22.02 5.77
C CYS A 160 0.95 -21.10 6.96
N ASP A 161 1.36 -21.48 8.17
CA ASP A 161 1.11 -20.70 9.37
C ASP A 161 1.94 -19.38 9.39
N LEU A 162 3.13 -19.36 8.76
CA LEU A 162 3.85 -18.11 8.53
C LEU A 162 3.09 -17.17 7.59
N ASN A 163 2.50 -17.68 6.52
CA ASN A 163 1.66 -16.90 5.62
C ASN A 163 0.41 -16.35 6.33
N LYS A 164 -0.22 -17.14 7.19
CA LYS A 164 -1.34 -16.68 8.03
C LYS A 164 -0.89 -15.59 9.01
N LEU A 165 0.29 -15.74 9.64
CA LEU A 165 0.87 -14.74 10.52
C LEU A 165 1.09 -13.41 9.77
N ILE A 166 1.65 -13.46 8.55
CA ILE A 166 1.86 -12.29 7.70
C ILE A 166 0.50 -11.64 7.36
N GLY A 167 -0.52 -12.42 7.03
CA GLY A 167 -1.88 -11.91 6.77
C GLY A 167 -2.50 -11.23 7.99
N ALA A 168 -2.35 -11.80 9.19
CA ALA A 168 -2.80 -11.16 10.43
C ALA A 168 -2.03 -9.86 10.73
N LEU A 169 -0.71 -9.85 10.51
CA LEU A 169 0.15 -8.69 10.67
C LEU A 169 -0.20 -7.59 9.65
N GLU A 170 -0.55 -7.96 8.42
CA GLU A 170 -1.01 -7.03 7.39
C GLU A 170 -2.27 -6.29 7.82
N ILE A 171 -3.29 -7.00 8.33
CA ILE A 171 -4.52 -6.40 8.86
C ILE A 171 -4.19 -5.48 10.05
N TYR A 172 -3.32 -5.93 10.95
CA TYR A 172 -2.89 -5.12 12.08
C TYR A 172 -2.25 -3.80 11.63
N ILE A 173 -1.30 -3.85 10.71
CA ILE A 173 -0.61 -2.64 10.23
C ILE A 173 -1.54 -1.76 9.39
N TRP A 174 -2.28 -2.36 8.44
CA TRP A 174 -3.13 -1.60 7.53
C TRP A 174 -4.34 -0.98 8.23
N ASP A 175 -5.10 -1.77 9.00
CA ASP A 175 -6.34 -1.32 9.59
C ASP A 175 -6.16 -0.77 11.01
N TYR A 176 -5.58 -1.57 11.93
CA TYR A 176 -5.50 -1.17 13.33
C TYR A 176 -4.54 0.00 13.52
N ILE A 177 -3.27 -0.13 13.07
CA ILE A 177 -2.31 0.97 13.15
C ILE A 177 -2.80 2.14 12.31
N GLY A 178 -3.27 1.85 11.11
CA GLY A 178 -3.74 2.86 10.21
C GLY A 178 -5.00 3.59 10.68
N SER A 179 -5.78 3.09 11.63
CA SER A 179 -6.88 3.80 12.27
C SER A 179 -6.41 4.76 13.38
N GLN A 180 -5.16 4.63 13.84
CA GLN A 180 -4.62 5.48 14.87
C GLN A 180 -4.40 6.91 14.36
N LYS A 181 -4.75 7.90 15.18
CA LYS A 181 -4.44 9.31 14.90
C LYS A 181 -2.98 9.57 15.24
N PHE A 182 -2.25 10.21 14.34
CA PHE A 182 -0.92 10.69 14.65
C PHE A 182 -1.00 11.82 15.69
N LYS A 183 -0.26 11.66 16.77
CA LYS A 183 -0.21 12.66 17.85
C LYS A 183 1.00 13.55 17.74
N TYR A 184 2.02 13.10 17.05
CA TYR A 184 3.32 13.75 16.99
C TYR A 184 3.88 13.79 15.59
N TYR A 185 4.67 14.83 15.30
CA TYR A 185 5.54 14.91 14.14
C TYR A 185 6.97 15.24 14.58
N ASN A 186 7.94 14.99 13.73
CA ASN A 186 9.33 15.34 14.01
C ASN A 186 9.80 16.43 13.03
N PRO A 187 10.25 17.60 13.54
CA PRO A 187 10.64 18.73 12.69
C PRO A 187 11.88 18.48 11.85
N ASP A 188 12.75 17.53 12.21
CA ASP A 188 13.91 17.18 11.38
C ASP A 188 13.47 16.47 10.10
N ILE A 189 12.47 15.60 10.20
CA ILE A 189 11.91 14.89 9.03
C ILE A 189 11.21 15.88 8.09
N GLU A 190 10.47 16.83 8.65
CA GLU A 190 9.76 17.83 7.85
C GLU A 190 10.72 18.65 6.97
N LYS A 191 11.93 18.94 7.48
CA LYS A 191 12.97 19.73 6.77
C LYS A 191 13.71 18.98 5.67
N ILE A 192 13.72 17.63 5.68
CA ILE A 192 14.55 16.85 4.76
C ILE A 192 14.08 16.95 3.30
N HIS A 193 12.79 17.04 3.05
CA HIS A 193 12.22 17.07 1.69
C HIS A 193 12.82 16.00 0.76
N PRO A 194 12.72 14.69 1.08
CA PRO A 194 13.33 13.66 0.28
C PRO A 194 12.63 13.53 -1.08
N SER A 195 13.41 13.23 -2.12
CA SER A 195 12.89 12.78 -3.41
C SER A 195 12.70 11.26 -3.47
N LYS A 196 13.34 10.53 -2.55
CA LYS A 196 13.26 9.07 -2.45
C LYS A 196 13.09 8.68 -0.99
N VAL A 197 12.20 7.73 -0.71
CA VAL A 197 11.99 7.16 0.63
C VAL A 197 12.23 5.66 0.59
N PHE A 198 13.19 5.20 1.38
CA PHE A 198 13.52 3.80 1.56
C PHE A 198 13.03 3.32 2.92
N SER A 199 12.12 2.36 2.96
CA SER A 199 11.47 1.92 4.18
C SER A 199 11.77 0.47 4.51
N PHE A 200 12.14 0.21 5.76
CA PHE A 200 12.15 -1.12 6.37
C PHE A 200 10.81 -1.45 7.07
N ASN A 201 9.91 -0.46 7.18
CA ASN A 201 8.61 -0.63 7.84
C ASN A 201 7.58 -1.16 6.85
N TYR A 202 6.61 -1.91 7.35
CA TYR A 202 5.43 -2.32 6.59
C TYR A 202 4.36 -1.22 6.53
N SER A 203 4.49 -0.16 7.36
CA SER A 203 3.57 0.97 7.43
C SER A 203 3.88 2.04 6.39
N ASP A 204 2.87 2.80 5.99
CA ASP A 204 2.99 3.95 5.08
C ASP A 204 3.01 5.29 5.84
N THR A 205 3.60 5.29 7.03
CA THR A 205 3.60 6.43 7.96
C THR A 205 4.18 7.69 7.34
N TYR A 206 5.32 7.59 6.63
CA TYR A 206 5.93 8.76 6.02
C TYR A 206 5.01 9.40 4.96
N ARG A 207 4.41 8.61 4.06
CA ARG A 207 3.52 9.11 3.03
C ARG A 207 2.29 9.77 3.64
N ASN A 208 1.74 9.15 4.69
CA ASN A 208 0.55 9.64 5.35
C ASN A 208 0.80 10.90 6.18
N LEU A 209 1.98 11.10 6.76
CA LEU A 209 2.28 12.21 7.66
C LEU A 209 3.00 13.38 6.98
N TYR A 210 4.00 13.12 6.15
CA TYR A 210 4.90 14.14 5.64
C TYR A 210 4.80 14.38 4.13
N ALA A 211 4.35 13.38 3.37
CA ALA A 211 4.33 13.45 1.91
C ALA A 211 2.92 13.48 1.31
N TYR A 212 1.94 13.69 2.14
CA TYR A 212 0.52 13.62 1.77
C TYR A 212 0.16 14.47 0.53
N ASN A 213 0.82 15.60 0.34
CA ASN A 213 0.63 16.51 -0.79
C ASN A 213 1.87 16.63 -1.71
N ARG A 214 2.90 15.79 -1.54
CA ARG A 214 4.13 15.87 -2.31
C ARG A 214 4.08 14.89 -3.48
N ARG A 215 4.06 15.41 -4.70
CA ARG A 215 4.24 14.61 -5.92
C ARG A 215 5.73 14.39 -6.16
N GLY A 216 6.06 13.29 -6.84
CA GLY A 216 7.44 13.02 -7.28
C GLY A 216 8.35 12.44 -6.20
N VAL A 217 7.80 11.88 -5.13
CA VAL A 217 8.56 11.08 -4.16
C VAL A 217 8.43 9.61 -4.55
N ASP A 218 9.56 8.97 -4.84
CA ASP A 218 9.59 7.53 -5.10
C ASP A 218 9.79 6.76 -3.79
N TYR A 219 9.14 5.61 -3.69
CA TYR A 219 9.17 4.76 -2.50
C TYR A 219 9.75 3.39 -2.83
N SER A 220 10.54 2.84 -1.91
CA SER A 220 11.00 1.46 -1.93
C SER A 220 10.83 0.85 -0.54
N PHE A 221 9.95 -0.12 -0.41
CA PHE A 221 9.68 -0.87 0.81
C PHE A 221 10.39 -2.21 0.73
N ILE A 222 11.55 -2.34 1.39
CA ILE A 222 12.41 -3.53 1.27
C ILE A 222 11.74 -4.81 1.79
N HIS A 223 10.88 -4.67 2.79
CA HIS A 223 10.09 -5.77 3.34
C HIS A 223 8.63 -5.78 2.85
N GLY A 224 8.33 -5.00 1.78
CA GLY A 224 6.96 -4.80 1.33
C GLY A 224 6.18 -3.82 2.21
N ILE A 225 4.93 -3.60 1.86
CA ILE A 225 4.02 -2.68 2.54
C ILE A 225 2.69 -3.39 2.81
N ALA A 226 2.09 -3.12 3.97
CA ALA A 226 0.76 -3.61 4.29
C ALA A 226 -0.29 -3.00 3.33
N THR A 227 -1.15 -3.86 2.79
CA THR A 227 -2.22 -3.51 1.84
C THR A 227 -3.55 -4.13 2.29
N ASN A 228 -4.63 -3.84 1.59
CA ASN A 228 -5.95 -4.35 1.97
C ASN A 228 -6.35 -5.51 1.03
N ASN A 229 -5.94 -6.73 1.34
CA ASN A 229 -6.18 -7.93 0.50
C ASN A 229 -7.10 -8.97 1.19
N ILE A 230 -8.20 -8.52 1.82
CA ILE A 230 -9.04 -9.38 2.67
C ILE A 230 -10.41 -9.75 2.11
N ASP A 231 -10.79 -9.24 0.94
CA ASP A 231 -12.13 -9.46 0.36
C ASP A 231 -12.44 -10.94 0.11
N LEU A 232 -11.40 -11.75 -0.11
CA LEU A 232 -11.51 -13.21 -0.25
C LEU A 232 -12.14 -13.91 0.96
N PHE A 233 -12.18 -13.26 2.13
CA PHE A 233 -12.67 -13.83 3.39
C PHE A 233 -14.10 -13.40 3.75
N TYR A 234 -14.81 -12.71 2.85
CA TYR A 234 -16.15 -12.20 3.16
C TYR A 234 -17.17 -13.32 3.45
N ASP A 235 -17.22 -14.36 2.63
CA ASP A 235 -18.20 -15.46 2.73
C ASP A 235 -17.58 -16.80 3.19
N ILE A 236 -16.60 -16.72 4.07
CA ILE A 236 -15.81 -17.89 4.49
C ILE A 236 -16.62 -18.96 5.26
N ALA A 237 -17.76 -18.56 5.86
CA ALA A 237 -18.60 -19.48 6.63
C ALA A 237 -19.19 -20.63 5.80
N ASP A 238 -19.32 -20.43 4.49
CA ASP A 238 -19.90 -21.39 3.56
C ASP A 238 -18.83 -22.21 2.82
N LEU A 239 -17.55 -21.97 3.10
CA LEU A 239 -16.42 -22.60 2.41
C LEU A 239 -15.95 -23.86 3.12
N SER A 240 -15.56 -24.86 2.33
CA SER A 240 -14.84 -26.04 2.82
C SER A 240 -13.42 -25.71 3.27
N GLU A 241 -12.80 -26.59 4.06
CA GLU A 241 -11.41 -26.42 4.50
C GLU A 241 -10.43 -26.20 3.33
N LYS A 242 -10.61 -26.92 2.21
CA LYS A 242 -9.77 -26.76 1.01
C LYS A 242 -9.96 -25.40 0.34
N GLU A 243 -11.15 -24.86 0.33
CA GLU A 243 -11.43 -23.53 -0.20
C GLU A 243 -10.84 -22.46 0.70
N ILE A 244 -10.89 -22.63 2.02
CA ILE A 244 -10.22 -21.75 2.98
C ILE A 244 -8.69 -21.77 2.77
N GLU A 245 -8.10 -22.96 2.59
CA GLU A 245 -6.67 -23.07 2.25
C GLU A 245 -6.33 -22.34 0.95
N SER A 246 -7.19 -22.45 -0.06
CA SER A 246 -7.02 -21.70 -1.32
C SER A 246 -7.11 -20.19 -1.11
N CYS A 247 -7.99 -19.70 -0.25
CA CYS A 247 -8.06 -18.28 0.11
C CYS A 247 -6.79 -17.81 0.82
N ILE A 248 -6.25 -18.61 1.75
CA ILE A 248 -4.98 -18.31 2.43
C ILE A 248 -3.84 -18.24 1.42
N GLN A 249 -3.77 -19.18 0.49
CA GLN A 249 -2.74 -19.20 -0.54
C GLN A 249 -2.83 -17.97 -1.46
N LYS A 250 -4.01 -17.62 -1.95
CA LYS A 250 -4.23 -16.43 -2.78
C LYS A 250 -3.89 -15.13 -2.03
N ASN A 251 -4.24 -15.05 -0.74
CA ASN A 251 -3.85 -13.92 0.09
C ASN A 251 -2.32 -13.82 0.19
N ALA A 252 -1.63 -14.94 0.42
CA ALA A 252 -0.17 -14.98 0.49
C ALA A 252 0.52 -14.59 -0.83
N GLU A 253 -0.08 -14.93 -1.97
CA GLU A 253 0.40 -14.55 -3.31
C GLU A 253 0.21 -13.05 -3.59
N ASN A 254 -0.88 -12.47 -3.13
CA ASN A 254 -1.19 -11.05 -3.32
C ASN A 254 -0.50 -10.14 -2.29
N ASN A 255 -0.07 -10.69 -1.16
CA ASN A 255 0.59 -9.97 -0.09
C ASN A 255 2.08 -9.79 -0.42
N ASN A 256 2.56 -8.55 -0.45
CA ASN A 256 3.97 -8.24 -0.74
C ASN A 256 4.86 -8.14 0.50
N MET A 257 4.31 -8.30 1.72
CA MET A 257 5.09 -8.25 2.96
C MET A 257 6.03 -9.43 3.07
N VAL A 258 7.26 -9.16 3.48
CA VAL A 258 8.36 -10.12 3.65
C VAL A 258 8.65 -10.28 5.13
N LEU A 259 8.39 -11.46 5.66
CA LEU A 259 8.78 -11.84 7.01
C LEU A 259 9.50 -13.19 6.94
N GLY A 260 10.80 -13.20 7.16
CA GLY A 260 11.60 -14.38 6.95
C GLY A 260 12.97 -14.29 7.63
N ILE A 261 13.82 -15.20 7.25
CA ILE A 261 15.17 -15.36 7.83
C ILE A 261 16.26 -15.00 6.82
N ASP A 262 17.40 -14.63 7.35
CA ASP A 262 18.59 -14.45 6.54
C ASP A 262 19.20 -15.79 6.11
N GLU A 263 20.17 -15.72 5.21
CA GLU A 263 20.89 -16.89 4.74
C GLU A 263 21.86 -17.40 5.82
N TYR A 264 21.59 -18.58 6.35
CA TYR A 264 22.40 -19.23 7.36
C TYR A 264 23.23 -20.41 6.83
N LEU A 265 22.98 -20.86 5.59
CA LEU A 265 23.67 -21.99 5.01
C LEU A 265 25.06 -21.59 4.49
N SER A 266 26.04 -22.48 4.63
CA SER A 266 27.35 -22.32 3.98
C SER A 266 27.21 -22.35 2.44
N LYS A 267 28.20 -21.78 1.73
CA LYS A 267 28.19 -21.72 0.25
C LYS A 267 27.95 -23.09 -0.40
N ASN A 268 28.55 -24.15 0.14
CA ASN A 268 28.41 -25.51 -0.41
C ASN A 268 27.03 -26.12 -0.18
N ARG A 269 26.32 -25.70 0.86
CA ARG A 269 24.98 -26.16 1.19
C ARG A 269 23.90 -25.41 0.39
N ARG A 270 24.09 -24.13 0.14
CA ARG A 270 23.14 -23.29 -0.60
C ARG A 270 22.78 -23.83 -1.97
N SER A 271 23.74 -24.46 -2.65
CA SER A 271 23.54 -25.02 -4.00
C SER A 271 22.78 -26.35 -4.02
N LYS A 272 22.59 -26.99 -2.85
CA LYS A 272 22.03 -28.34 -2.74
C LYS A 272 20.73 -28.39 -1.93
N GLU A 273 20.54 -27.47 -1.01
CA GLU A 273 19.47 -27.52 -0.01
C GLU A 273 18.46 -26.39 -0.24
N ILE A 274 17.25 -26.75 -0.64
CA ILE A 274 16.18 -25.80 -0.97
C ILE A 274 14.95 -25.92 -0.06
N ASP A 275 14.92 -26.89 0.87
CA ASP A 275 13.75 -27.20 1.70
C ASP A 275 13.21 -25.98 2.48
N PHE A 276 14.10 -25.08 2.91
CA PHE A 276 13.75 -23.87 3.68
C PHE A 276 13.83 -22.58 2.87
N ILE A 277 13.92 -22.65 1.53
CA ILE A 277 14.13 -21.46 0.69
C ILE A 277 13.00 -20.44 0.84
N ALA A 278 11.75 -20.90 0.99
CA ALA A 278 10.57 -20.06 1.11
C ALA A 278 10.53 -19.23 2.41
N PHE A 279 11.31 -19.62 3.43
CA PHE A 279 11.46 -18.84 4.66
C PHE A 279 12.51 -17.74 4.54
N LYS A 280 13.33 -17.70 3.49
CA LYS A 280 14.43 -16.76 3.34
C LYS A 280 13.96 -15.43 2.77
N LYS A 281 14.38 -14.32 3.40
CA LYS A 281 14.03 -12.94 2.99
C LYS A 281 14.33 -12.69 1.51
N TYR A 282 15.52 -13.08 1.02
CA TYR A 282 15.89 -12.84 -0.38
C TYR A 282 14.96 -13.55 -1.38
N TYR A 283 14.54 -14.79 -1.05
CA TYR A 283 13.58 -15.52 -1.88
C TYR A 283 12.23 -14.84 -1.89
N GLN A 284 11.71 -14.47 -0.71
CA GLN A 284 10.44 -13.77 -0.57
C GLN A 284 10.46 -12.43 -1.32
N ARG A 285 11.54 -11.63 -1.21
CA ARG A 285 11.70 -10.36 -1.93
C ARG A 285 11.62 -10.54 -3.46
N ILE A 286 12.30 -11.56 -3.99
CA ILE A 286 12.26 -11.86 -5.43
C ILE A 286 10.88 -12.33 -5.85
N TYR A 287 10.31 -13.31 -5.11
CA TYR A 287 9.02 -13.91 -5.41
C TYR A 287 7.88 -12.87 -5.37
N LYS A 288 7.86 -12.04 -4.35
CA LYS A 288 6.85 -11.00 -4.12
C LYS A 288 7.17 -9.67 -4.83
N ARG A 289 8.27 -9.58 -5.56
CA ARG A 289 8.74 -8.40 -6.30
C ARG A 289 8.84 -7.14 -5.44
N SER A 290 9.25 -7.26 -4.18
CA SER A 290 9.33 -6.14 -3.24
C SER A 290 10.73 -5.56 -3.14
N GLY A 291 10.83 -4.22 -3.00
CA GLY A 291 11.96 -3.50 -2.42
C GLY A 291 13.25 -3.41 -3.21
N ASN A 292 13.24 -3.53 -4.55
CA ASN A 292 14.48 -3.51 -5.34
C ASN A 292 14.75 -2.19 -6.10
N GLU A 293 13.87 -1.20 -6.00
CA GLU A 293 13.97 0.10 -6.70
C GLU A 293 15.19 0.90 -6.27
N TYR A 294 15.64 0.75 -5.04
CA TYR A 294 16.82 1.46 -4.52
C TYR A 294 18.09 1.22 -5.34
N LYS A 295 18.23 0.06 -5.99
CA LYS A 295 19.36 -0.22 -6.85
C LYS A 295 19.39 0.70 -8.07
N LYS A 296 18.23 1.03 -8.62
CA LYS A 296 18.11 2.01 -9.72
C LYS A 296 18.52 3.40 -9.24
N TRP A 297 18.18 3.77 -7.99
CA TRP A 297 18.55 5.06 -7.43
C TRP A 297 20.05 5.20 -7.23
N LEU A 298 20.72 4.16 -6.70
CA LEU A 298 22.17 4.14 -6.54
C LEU A 298 22.88 4.24 -7.90
N ASN A 299 22.44 3.48 -8.91
CA ASN A 299 22.96 3.58 -10.26
C ASN A 299 22.76 4.97 -10.85
N GLN A 300 21.58 5.58 -10.67
CA GLN A 300 21.30 6.94 -11.14
C GLN A 300 22.23 7.99 -10.50
N ILE A 301 22.56 7.84 -9.21
CA ILE A 301 23.55 8.71 -8.54
C ILE A 301 24.91 8.57 -9.24
N ASP A 302 25.39 7.36 -9.46
CA ASP A 302 26.69 7.12 -10.04
C ASP A 302 26.75 7.58 -11.51
N GLU A 303 25.71 7.37 -12.29
CA GLU A 303 25.56 7.86 -13.66
C GLU A 303 25.54 9.38 -13.75
N ASN A 304 24.81 10.07 -12.85
CA ASN A 304 24.77 11.51 -12.82
C ASN A 304 26.14 12.12 -12.51
N ILE A 305 26.87 11.56 -11.57
CA ILE A 305 28.22 12.01 -11.23
C ILE A 305 29.20 11.73 -12.40
N ALA A 306 29.11 10.55 -13.02
CA ALA A 306 29.91 10.22 -14.20
C ALA A 306 29.64 11.15 -15.38
N ALA A 307 28.40 11.64 -15.52
CA ALA A 307 28.00 12.66 -16.50
C ALA A 307 28.43 14.09 -16.13
N GLY A 308 29.16 14.28 -15.04
CA GLY A 308 29.69 15.58 -14.59
C GLY A 308 28.64 16.45 -13.86
N ARG A 309 27.49 15.93 -13.48
CA ARG A 309 26.49 16.66 -12.69
C ARG A 309 26.99 16.80 -11.26
N LYS A 310 27.14 18.03 -10.78
CA LYS A 310 27.56 18.34 -9.41
C LYS A 310 26.33 18.43 -8.50
N GLU A 311 25.67 17.32 -8.26
CA GLU A 311 24.56 17.24 -7.31
C GLU A 311 25.06 16.66 -5.98
N GLU A 312 24.67 17.29 -4.87
CA GLU A 312 24.89 16.71 -3.56
C GLU A 312 23.83 15.60 -3.32
N ASN A 313 24.30 14.39 -3.00
CA ASN A 313 23.44 13.26 -2.69
C ASN A 313 23.58 12.93 -1.22
N ILE A 314 22.45 12.92 -0.48
CA ILE A 314 22.43 12.70 0.96
C ILE A 314 21.46 11.59 1.29
N LEU A 315 21.93 10.62 2.07
CA LEU A 315 21.14 9.61 2.74
C LEU A 315 20.87 10.03 4.18
N TYR A 316 19.63 10.22 4.53
CA TYR A 316 19.18 10.47 5.89
C TYR A 316 18.65 9.15 6.47
N ILE A 317 19.17 8.67 7.58
CA ILE A 317 18.70 7.46 8.26
C ILE A 317 18.03 7.87 9.56
N PHE A 318 16.73 7.57 9.68
CA PHE A 318 15.93 7.93 10.83
C PHE A 318 15.19 6.70 11.41
N GLY A 319 15.30 6.51 12.73
CA GLY A 319 14.57 5.44 13.42
C GLY A 319 15.00 4.01 13.07
N HIS A 320 16.20 3.83 12.51
CA HIS A 320 16.77 2.53 12.17
C HIS A 320 17.91 2.14 13.11
N SER A 321 17.92 0.88 13.59
CA SER A 321 18.93 0.35 14.51
C SER A 321 20.27 0.09 13.86
N LEU A 322 20.33 0.06 12.55
CA LEU A 322 21.46 -0.41 11.73
C LEU A 322 21.81 -1.87 12.03
N ASP A 323 20.82 -2.72 12.23
CA ASP A 323 21.05 -4.11 12.56
C ASP A 323 21.80 -4.86 11.44
N VAL A 324 22.53 -5.88 11.84
CA VAL A 324 23.34 -6.71 10.93
C VAL A 324 22.48 -7.50 9.96
N THR A 325 21.26 -7.81 10.33
CA THR A 325 20.27 -8.50 9.49
C THR A 325 19.92 -7.72 8.22
N ASP A 326 20.05 -6.38 8.26
CA ASP A 326 19.87 -5.51 7.11
C ASP A 326 21.20 -5.05 6.49
N GLY A 327 22.29 -5.66 6.91
CA GLY A 327 23.65 -5.25 6.58
C GLY A 327 24.01 -5.37 5.08
N ASP A 328 23.33 -6.19 4.32
CA ASP A 328 23.48 -6.31 2.86
C ASP A 328 23.08 -5.00 2.17
N VAL A 329 21.92 -4.48 2.50
CA VAL A 329 21.37 -3.23 1.94
C VAL A 329 22.12 -2.02 2.49
N LEU A 330 22.35 -1.96 3.80
CA LEU A 330 23.08 -0.87 4.45
C LEU A 330 24.48 -0.67 3.87
N ARG A 331 25.19 -1.78 3.57
CA ARG A 331 26.52 -1.73 2.93
C ARG A 331 26.48 -1.11 1.53
N GLU A 332 25.46 -1.39 0.74
CA GLU A 332 25.33 -0.82 -0.61
C GLU A 332 25.19 0.71 -0.54
N PHE A 333 24.34 1.23 0.34
CA PHE A 333 24.16 2.66 0.51
C PHE A 333 25.39 3.35 1.11
N ILE A 334 25.87 2.85 2.25
CA ILE A 334 26.94 3.52 3.02
C ILE A 334 28.30 3.45 2.31
N ASN A 335 28.55 2.43 1.49
CA ASN A 335 29.78 2.33 0.72
C ASN A 335 29.74 3.10 -0.61
N ASN A 336 28.60 3.64 -1.03
CA ASN A 336 28.54 4.47 -2.22
C ASN A 336 29.34 5.77 -1.97
N LYS A 337 30.38 6.00 -2.77
CA LYS A 337 31.30 7.13 -2.64
C LYS A 337 30.67 8.50 -2.97
N ASN A 338 29.55 8.46 -3.70
CA ASN A 338 28.85 9.63 -4.19
C ASN A 338 27.67 10.00 -3.30
N LEU A 339 27.55 9.36 -2.12
CA LEU A 339 26.44 9.52 -1.18
C LEU A 339 26.99 9.85 0.22
N LYS A 340 26.59 10.98 0.77
CA LYS A 340 26.83 11.33 2.19
C LYS A 340 25.72 10.71 3.04
N THR A 341 26.03 10.29 4.25
CA THR A 341 25.08 9.66 5.16
C THR A 341 24.93 10.47 6.44
N VAL A 342 23.72 10.84 6.78
CA VAL A 342 23.34 11.47 8.05
C VAL A 342 22.50 10.47 8.85
N ILE A 343 22.98 10.09 10.04
CA ILE A 343 22.32 9.11 10.90
C ILE A 343 21.77 9.83 12.11
N PHE A 344 20.45 9.80 12.26
CA PHE A 344 19.77 10.36 13.43
C PHE A 344 19.76 9.38 14.59
N TYR A 345 20.00 9.90 15.81
CA TYR A 345 19.90 9.15 17.05
C TYR A 345 19.13 9.93 18.10
N ARG A 346 18.38 9.24 18.97
CA ARG A 346 17.57 9.85 20.01
C ARG A 346 18.34 10.14 21.29
N ASN A 347 19.25 9.26 21.64
CA ASN A 347 20.05 9.34 22.86
C ASN A 347 21.41 8.65 22.69
N LYS A 348 22.29 8.82 23.68
CA LYS A 348 23.65 8.24 23.64
C LYS A 348 23.68 6.70 23.62
N GLU A 349 22.71 6.04 24.21
CA GLU A 349 22.59 4.59 24.19
C GLU A 349 22.33 4.07 22.78
N GLN A 350 21.34 4.66 22.08
CA GLN A 350 21.06 4.35 20.70
C GLN A 350 22.25 4.66 19.78
N LEU A 351 22.92 5.80 19.98
CA LEU A 351 24.14 6.12 19.25
C LEU A 351 25.21 5.03 19.42
N GLY A 352 25.45 4.59 20.67
CA GLY A 352 26.39 3.51 20.96
C GLY A 352 26.03 2.20 20.25
N GLN A 353 24.73 1.85 20.24
CA GLN A 353 24.23 0.67 19.54
C GLN A 353 24.38 0.78 18.01
N GLN A 354 24.05 1.94 17.43
CA GLN A 354 24.22 2.20 16.00
C GLN A 354 25.70 2.12 15.58
N ILE A 355 26.61 2.68 16.35
CA ILE A 355 28.06 2.57 16.09
C ILE A 355 28.50 1.11 16.17
N ALA A 356 28.10 0.36 17.19
CA ALA A 356 28.45 -1.04 17.34
C ALA A 356 27.95 -1.89 16.16
N ASN A 357 26.76 -1.63 15.69
CA ASN A 357 26.18 -2.31 14.53
C ASN A 357 26.91 -1.94 13.23
N LEU A 358 27.24 -0.66 13.02
CA LEU A 358 28.04 -0.22 11.88
C LEU A 358 29.42 -0.88 11.84
N VAL A 359 30.07 -1.02 13.00
CA VAL A 359 31.37 -1.74 13.10
C VAL A 359 31.23 -3.19 12.67
N LYS A 360 30.15 -3.86 13.04
CA LYS A 360 29.88 -5.24 12.58
C LYS A 360 29.66 -5.33 11.07
N ILE A 361 29.00 -4.32 10.49
CA ILE A 361 28.67 -4.27 9.05
C ILE A 361 29.89 -3.89 8.20
N LEU A 362 30.69 -2.88 8.63
CA LEU A 362 31.71 -2.24 7.82
C LEU A 362 33.15 -2.50 8.25
N HIS A 363 33.36 -3.06 9.43
CA HIS A 363 34.63 -3.16 10.19
C HIS A 363 35.09 -1.81 10.79
N SER A 364 35.74 -1.85 11.96
CA SER A 364 36.08 -0.68 12.81
C SER A 364 36.83 0.42 12.07
N ASP A 365 37.88 0.05 11.33
CA ASP A 365 38.76 1.03 10.67
C ASP A 365 38.00 1.83 9.58
N LYS A 366 37.10 1.17 8.82
CA LYS A 366 36.30 1.83 7.84
C LYS A 366 35.27 2.80 8.44
N VAL A 367 34.72 2.46 9.60
CA VAL A 367 33.79 3.37 10.29
C VAL A 367 34.51 4.63 10.74
N ILE A 368 35.68 4.50 11.34
CA ILE A 368 36.51 5.64 11.77
C ILE A 368 36.88 6.51 10.58
N GLU A 369 37.32 5.91 9.46
CA GLU A 369 37.64 6.63 8.23
C GLU A 369 36.44 7.42 7.67
N LYS A 370 35.25 6.81 7.67
CA LYS A 370 34.02 7.42 7.15
C LYS A 370 33.50 8.57 8.03
N VAL A 371 33.82 8.55 9.34
CA VAL A 371 33.38 9.60 10.27
C VAL A 371 34.43 10.72 10.44
N TYR A 372 35.72 10.36 10.50
CA TYR A 372 36.80 11.28 10.85
C TYR A 372 37.94 11.34 9.82
N GLY A 373 37.87 10.58 8.75
CA GLY A 373 38.92 10.57 7.73
C GLY A 373 39.00 11.87 6.92
N ASN A 374 39.87 11.89 5.92
CA ASN A 374 40.08 13.07 5.05
C ASN A 374 38.82 13.48 4.26
N ASN A 375 37.95 12.53 3.95
CA ASN A 375 36.67 12.77 3.27
C ASN A 375 35.54 12.08 4.05
N PRO A 376 35.10 12.65 5.18
CA PRO A 376 34.05 12.05 5.98
C PRO A 376 32.73 11.96 5.20
N SER A 377 32.12 10.79 5.23
CA SER A 377 30.86 10.52 4.55
C SER A 377 29.73 10.17 5.50
N ILE A 378 30.00 9.98 6.81
CA ILE A 378 28.99 9.69 7.83
C ILE A 378 29.00 10.79 8.88
N THR A 379 27.81 11.28 9.20
CA THR A 379 27.58 12.24 10.29
C THR A 379 26.47 11.73 11.19
N PHE A 380 26.69 11.75 12.50
CA PHE A 380 25.66 11.43 13.48
C PHE A 380 25.02 12.73 14.00
N VAL A 381 23.69 12.77 14.00
CA VAL A 381 22.92 13.95 14.43
C VAL A 381 21.92 13.52 15.49
N MET A 382 21.92 14.23 16.63
CA MET A 382 20.88 14.03 17.63
C MET A 382 19.57 14.56 17.09
N GLN A 383 18.54 13.71 17.07
CA GLN A 383 17.22 14.13 16.58
C GLN A 383 16.60 15.16 17.51
N SER A 384 15.86 16.08 16.94
CA SER A 384 15.03 17.04 17.66
C SER A 384 13.91 16.30 18.41
N SER A 385 13.44 16.90 19.50
CA SER A 385 12.23 16.40 20.17
C SER A 385 11.04 16.46 19.23
N ARG A 386 10.23 15.41 19.30
CA ARG A 386 8.95 15.39 18.57
C ARG A 386 8.02 16.47 19.10
N GLU A 387 7.23 17.03 18.22
CA GLU A 387 6.24 18.05 18.55
C GLU A 387 4.83 17.47 18.48
N VAL A 388 3.93 17.99 19.31
CA VAL A 388 2.53 17.59 19.32
C VAL A 388 1.85 18.20 18.10
N ILE A 389 1.09 17.38 17.38
CA ILE A 389 0.20 17.87 16.33
C ILE A 389 -0.97 18.54 17.02
N GLU A 390 -0.96 19.87 17.05
CA GLU A 390 -2.06 20.65 17.61
C GLU A 390 -3.28 20.62 16.68
N GLY A 391 -4.45 20.30 17.22
CA GLY A 391 -5.72 20.36 16.52
C GLY A 391 -6.30 18.99 16.11
N SER A 392 -7.59 18.98 15.81
CA SER A 392 -8.27 17.86 15.18
C SER A 392 -7.74 17.71 13.76
N ALA A 393 -7.75 16.50 13.18
CA ALA A 393 -7.35 16.21 11.80
C ALA A 393 -8.02 17.15 10.76
N PHE A 394 -9.00 17.91 11.18
CA PHE A 394 -9.76 18.86 10.40
C PHE A 394 -9.92 20.17 11.14
N GLU A 395 -9.14 21.15 10.79
CA GLU A 395 -9.35 22.52 11.23
C GLU A 395 -10.08 23.27 10.12
N ILE A 396 -11.36 23.62 10.39
CA ILE A 396 -12.06 24.64 9.62
C ILE A 396 -11.70 25.95 10.28
N THR A 397 -10.72 26.66 9.75
CA THR A 397 -10.41 28.01 10.20
C THR A 397 -11.48 28.97 9.69
N SER A 398 -11.65 30.15 10.36
CA SER A 398 -12.66 31.14 10.02
C SER A 398 -12.61 31.62 8.56
N ASP A 399 -11.46 31.47 7.89
CA ASP A 399 -11.23 32.03 6.56
C ASP A 399 -10.91 31.00 5.49
N THR A 400 -10.50 29.78 5.86
CA THR A 400 -10.10 28.74 4.91
C THR A 400 -10.38 27.35 5.46
N MET A 401 -10.87 26.44 4.61
CA MET A 401 -10.89 25.02 4.91
C MET A 401 -9.51 24.45 4.61
N GLN A 402 -8.62 24.44 5.59
CA GLN A 402 -7.35 23.72 5.48
C GLN A 402 -7.49 22.35 6.11
N LEU A 403 -7.37 21.34 5.29
CA LEU A 403 -7.20 19.97 5.76
C LEU A 403 -5.73 19.81 6.14
N LYS A 404 -5.38 20.20 7.37
CA LYS A 404 -4.05 19.96 7.92
C LYS A 404 -3.96 18.53 8.40
N ASN A 405 -2.93 17.83 7.96
CA ASN A 405 -2.53 16.54 8.54
C ASN A 405 -3.62 15.49 8.57
N ILE A 406 -4.24 15.18 7.41
CA ILE A 406 -5.24 14.13 7.31
C ILE A 406 -4.53 12.80 7.12
N TYR A 407 -4.66 11.94 8.10
CA TYR A 407 -4.06 10.61 8.06
C TYR A 407 -5.09 9.54 7.75
N ARG A 408 -5.92 9.26 8.71
CA ARG A 408 -7.09 8.43 8.61
C ARG A 408 -8.20 9.04 9.45
N ILE A 409 -9.42 8.95 8.97
CA ILE A 409 -10.58 9.46 9.67
C ILE A 409 -11.53 8.33 9.95
N SER A 410 -12.19 8.38 11.10
CA SER A 410 -13.29 7.46 11.38
C SER A 410 -14.49 7.73 10.45
N ASP A 411 -15.36 6.74 10.25
CA ASP A 411 -16.62 6.92 9.51
C ASP A 411 -17.45 8.08 10.08
N LEU A 412 -17.42 8.25 11.39
CA LEU A 412 -18.15 9.33 12.06
C LEU A 412 -17.55 10.70 11.73
N ASP A 413 -16.23 10.82 11.78
CA ASP A 413 -15.52 12.06 11.44
C ASP A 413 -15.71 12.40 9.96
N ALA A 414 -15.66 11.41 9.07
CA ALA A 414 -15.93 11.59 7.63
C ALA A 414 -17.36 12.07 7.40
N LYS A 415 -18.34 11.45 8.05
CA LYS A 415 -19.74 11.86 7.97
C LYS A 415 -19.94 13.29 8.47
N ASN A 416 -19.39 13.63 9.62
CA ASN A 416 -19.49 14.96 10.20
C ASN A 416 -18.84 16.02 9.33
N LEU A 417 -17.69 15.70 8.73
CA LEU A 417 -17.00 16.60 7.81
C LEU A 417 -17.80 16.82 6.52
N ILE A 418 -18.34 15.76 5.92
CA ILE A 418 -19.17 15.86 4.72
C ILE A 418 -20.39 16.73 4.96
N GLU A 419 -21.08 16.55 6.10
CA GLU A 419 -22.24 17.37 6.43
C GLU A 419 -21.85 18.85 6.67
N LYS A 420 -20.71 19.11 7.31
CA LYS A 420 -20.19 20.48 7.46
C LYS A 420 -19.87 21.12 6.11
N ILE A 421 -19.19 20.40 5.20
CA ILE A 421 -18.87 20.87 3.86
C ILE A 421 -20.15 21.14 3.08
N LYS A 422 -21.10 20.20 3.11
CA LYS A 422 -22.39 20.33 2.43
C LYS A 422 -23.14 21.57 2.88
N ASN A 423 -23.26 21.80 4.18
CA ASN A 423 -23.95 22.97 4.74
C ASN A 423 -23.29 24.28 4.29
N LYS A 424 -21.96 24.33 4.28
CA LYS A 424 -21.23 25.51 3.79
C LYS A 424 -21.43 25.78 2.32
N VAL A 425 -21.49 24.75 1.49
CA VAL A 425 -21.82 24.87 0.04
C VAL A 425 -23.26 25.37 -0.15
N GLU A 426 -24.22 24.85 0.63
CA GLU A 426 -25.64 25.27 0.58
C GLU A 426 -25.82 26.71 1.06
N GLU A 427 -25.09 27.15 2.08
CA GLU A 427 -25.06 28.52 2.56
C GLU A 427 -24.37 29.52 1.60
N LYS A 428 -23.83 29.03 0.48
CA LYS A 428 -22.98 29.81 -0.47
C LYS A 428 -21.78 30.51 0.18
N ASP A 429 -21.35 30.02 1.32
CA ASP A 429 -20.18 30.53 2.02
C ASP A 429 -18.90 29.92 1.46
N LEU A 430 -18.58 30.32 0.23
CA LEU A 430 -17.47 29.78 -0.56
C LEU A 430 -16.09 30.18 -0.05
N LYS A 431 -16.00 31.06 0.95
CA LYS A 431 -14.74 31.46 1.59
C LYS A 431 -14.01 30.29 2.23
N TYR A 432 -14.74 29.21 2.59
CA TYR A 432 -14.19 28.02 3.20
C TYR A 432 -13.50 27.07 2.21
N PHE A 433 -13.71 27.23 0.92
CA PHE A 433 -13.17 26.31 -0.08
C PHE A 433 -11.96 26.91 -0.80
N TYR A 434 -10.86 27.06 -0.05
CA TYR A 434 -9.66 27.69 -0.57
C TYR A 434 -8.91 26.85 -1.62
N SER A 435 -9.19 25.56 -1.72
CA SER A 435 -8.66 24.76 -2.79
C SER A 435 -9.45 23.46 -2.99
N GLN A 436 -9.72 23.13 -4.20
CA GLN A 436 -10.19 21.80 -4.61
C GLN A 436 -9.23 20.71 -4.12
N LYS A 437 -7.97 21.02 -3.88
CA LYS A 437 -6.96 20.19 -3.25
C LYS A 437 -7.43 19.61 -1.92
N SER A 438 -8.17 20.38 -1.12
CA SER A 438 -8.74 19.90 0.15
C SER A 438 -9.79 18.81 -0.05
N VAL A 439 -10.63 18.95 -1.07
CA VAL A 439 -11.65 17.94 -1.40
C VAL A 439 -11.00 16.68 -1.95
N ILE A 440 -10.04 16.82 -2.87
CA ILE A 440 -9.26 15.69 -3.42
C ILE A 440 -8.54 14.95 -2.31
N THR A 441 -7.93 15.69 -1.39
CA THR A 441 -7.26 15.16 -0.20
C THR A 441 -8.20 14.33 0.66
N LEU A 442 -9.41 14.83 0.89
CA LEU A 442 -10.43 14.12 1.66
C LEU A 442 -10.86 12.84 0.96
N PHE A 443 -11.04 12.84 -0.35
CA PHE A 443 -11.33 11.64 -1.13
C PHE A 443 -10.24 10.58 -0.97
N ASP A 444 -8.98 10.96 -1.09
CA ASP A 444 -7.84 10.06 -0.94
C ASP A 444 -7.82 9.40 0.44
N VAL A 445 -8.08 10.19 1.49
CA VAL A 445 -8.20 9.68 2.86
C VAL A 445 -9.39 8.72 3.00
N MET A 446 -10.53 9.07 2.43
CA MET A 446 -11.73 8.23 2.51
C MET A 446 -11.56 6.91 1.78
N GLN A 447 -10.92 6.92 0.62
CA GLN A 447 -10.62 5.70 -0.12
C GLN A 447 -9.67 4.79 0.65
N ARG A 448 -8.59 5.34 1.21
CA ARG A 448 -7.63 4.56 2.02
C ARG A 448 -8.27 3.93 3.26
N ASN A 449 -9.36 4.49 3.76
CA ASN A 449 -10.09 3.95 4.90
C ASN A 449 -11.22 2.99 4.50
N GLY A 450 -11.39 2.70 3.22
CA GLY A 450 -12.46 1.82 2.73
C GLY A 450 -13.86 2.36 3.05
N LEU A 451 -14.02 3.70 3.09
CA LEU A 451 -15.30 4.33 3.35
C LEU A 451 -16.29 4.08 2.22
N SER A 452 -17.56 3.99 2.57
CA SER A 452 -18.61 3.54 1.66
C SER A 452 -18.76 4.42 0.43
N GLN A 453 -19.16 3.81 -0.68
CA GLN A 453 -19.55 4.45 -1.94
C GLN A 453 -20.49 5.66 -1.73
N LEU A 454 -21.36 5.61 -0.71
CA LEU A 454 -22.30 6.70 -0.42
C LEU A 454 -21.57 8.01 -0.07
N TYR A 455 -20.50 7.95 0.72
CA TYR A 455 -19.70 9.13 1.07
C TYR A 455 -18.92 9.63 -0.12
N PHE A 456 -18.37 8.73 -0.91
CA PHE A 456 -17.68 9.05 -2.15
C PHE A 456 -18.58 9.85 -3.09
N LYS A 457 -19.78 9.35 -3.38
CA LYS A 457 -20.78 10.02 -4.24
C LYS A 457 -21.13 11.41 -3.72
N LYS A 458 -21.37 11.55 -2.40
CA LYS A 458 -21.68 12.86 -1.79
C LYS A 458 -20.55 13.87 -1.95
N LEU A 459 -19.29 13.44 -1.74
CA LEU A 459 -18.15 14.32 -1.93
C LEU A 459 -17.95 14.72 -3.39
N LEU A 460 -18.15 13.78 -4.30
CA LEU A 460 -18.08 14.07 -5.73
C LEU A 460 -19.10 15.13 -6.13
N ASP A 461 -20.34 15.01 -5.66
CA ASP A 461 -21.38 15.99 -5.90
C ASP A 461 -21.02 17.37 -5.33
N ILE A 462 -20.38 17.42 -4.17
CA ILE A 462 -19.89 18.65 -3.55
C ILE A 462 -18.75 19.25 -4.37
N ALA A 463 -17.74 18.44 -4.72
CA ALA A 463 -16.61 18.88 -5.53
C ALA A 463 -17.11 19.45 -6.86
N TYR A 464 -18.06 18.77 -7.46
CA TYR A 464 -18.67 19.20 -8.72
C TYR A 464 -19.44 20.53 -8.60
N LYS A 465 -20.24 20.72 -7.54
CA LYS A 465 -20.91 21.98 -7.24
C LYS A 465 -19.93 23.14 -7.07
N LEU A 466 -18.79 22.88 -6.44
CA LEU A 466 -17.73 23.88 -6.27
C LEU A 466 -17.12 24.29 -7.61
N MET A 467 -16.94 23.35 -8.54
CA MET A 467 -16.39 23.61 -9.86
C MET A 467 -17.36 24.41 -10.76
N SER A 468 -18.67 24.22 -10.58
CA SER A 468 -19.71 24.84 -11.42
C SER A 468 -20.20 26.18 -10.86
N CYS A 469 -19.60 26.70 -9.78
CA CYS A 469 -19.98 27.97 -9.17
C CYS A 469 -19.36 29.12 -9.96
N ASP A 470 -20.13 29.77 -10.82
CA ASP A 470 -19.74 30.95 -11.62
C ASP A 470 -19.40 32.19 -10.76
N ASP A 471 -19.76 32.17 -9.46
CA ASP A 471 -19.48 33.26 -8.50
C ASP A 471 -18.04 33.27 -7.97
N LEU A 472 -17.22 32.26 -8.28
CA LEU A 472 -15.79 32.28 -8.00
C LEU A 472 -15.08 33.19 -9.02
N LYS A 473 -15.16 34.49 -8.78
CA LYS A 473 -14.72 35.55 -9.69
C LYS A 473 -13.22 35.58 -10.02
N GLU A 474 -12.41 34.70 -9.45
CA GLU A 474 -10.98 34.64 -9.81
C GLU A 474 -10.51 33.19 -10.05
N PRO A 475 -10.38 32.78 -11.33
CA PRO A 475 -9.75 31.50 -11.68
C PRO A 475 -8.31 31.36 -11.16
N LYS A 476 -7.67 32.43 -10.73
CA LYS A 476 -6.31 32.49 -10.21
C LYS A 476 -6.13 31.85 -8.82
N GLN A 477 -7.20 31.63 -8.07
CA GLN A 477 -7.15 31.01 -6.75
C GLN A 477 -7.34 29.49 -6.79
N PHE A 478 -7.86 28.95 -7.88
CA PHE A 478 -7.81 27.53 -8.15
C PHE A 478 -6.41 27.22 -8.66
N ASP A 479 -5.57 26.69 -7.77
CA ASP A 479 -4.25 26.23 -8.12
C ASP A 479 -4.36 25.29 -9.32
N ALA A 480 -3.98 25.79 -10.50
CA ALA A 480 -4.06 25.07 -11.75
C ALA A 480 -3.28 23.75 -11.73
N GLU A 481 -2.32 23.61 -10.78
CA GLU A 481 -1.67 22.34 -10.46
C GLU A 481 -2.65 21.31 -9.90
N CYS A 482 -3.79 21.71 -9.34
CA CYS A 482 -4.82 20.77 -8.88
C CYS A 482 -5.63 20.17 -10.02
N TRP A 483 -5.76 20.85 -11.15
CA TRP A 483 -6.45 20.40 -12.35
C TRP A 483 -5.41 20.18 -13.44
N ALA A 484 -4.96 18.99 -13.73
CA ALA A 484 -3.83 18.65 -14.59
C ALA A 484 -3.94 19.14 -16.05
N TYR A 485 -4.82 20.08 -16.34
CA TYR A 485 -5.10 20.57 -17.68
C TYR A 485 -5.03 22.09 -17.75
N GLN A 486 -3.83 22.62 -17.56
CA GLN A 486 -3.52 23.95 -18.08
C GLN A 486 -3.35 23.96 -19.60
N ASP A 487 -3.03 22.83 -20.21
CA ASP A 487 -2.83 22.74 -21.67
C ASP A 487 -4.11 22.47 -22.46
N TYR A 488 -5.23 22.23 -21.80
CA TYR A 488 -6.51 22.35 -22.48
C TYR A 488 -6.83 23.82 -22.67
N ASP A 489 -6.34 24.31 -23.79
CA ASP A 489 -6.70 25.61 -24.31
C ASP A 489 -8.21 25.80 -24.17
N SER A 490 -8.60 26.87 -23.50
CA SER A 490 -10.00 27.30 -23.33
C SER A 490 -10.73 27.52 -24.66
N SER A 491 -10.07 27.23 -25.78
CA SER A 491 -10.57 27.29 -27.16
C SER A 491 -11.46 26.12 -27.57
N PHE A 492 -11.54 25.03 -26.79
CA PHE A 492 -12.50 23.97 -27.11
C PHE A 492 -13.92 24.41 -26.82
N SER A 493 -14.68 24.71 -27.87
CA SER A 493 -16.06 25.07 -27.81
C SER A 493 -17.00 23.87 -27.62
N CYS A 494 -16.71 23.04 -26.61
CA CYS A 494 -17.59 21.95 -26.27
C CYS A 494 -18.88 22.46 -25.59
N ASP A 495 -19.99 21.78 -25.81
CA ASP A 495 -21.23 22.13 -25.14
C ASP A 495 -21.13 21.93 -23.62
N ILE A 496 -21.94 22.68 -22.88
CA ILE A 496 -21.89 22.71 -21.41
C ILE A 496 -22.06 21.33 -20.74
N ASN A 497 -22.81 20.42 -21.33
CA ASN A 497 -23.02 19.09 -20.74
C ASN A 497 -21.82 18.19 -20.97
N THR A 498 -21.19 18.29 -22.15
CA THR A 498 -19.94 17.61 -22.44
C THR A 498 -18.83 18.12 -21.52
N ARG A 499 -18.72 19.43 -21.33
CA ARG A 499 -17.76 20.02 -20.40
C ARG A 499 -17.97 19.53 -18.97
N LYS A 500 -19.21 19.48 -18.51
CA LYS A 500 -19.57 18.92 -17.21
C LYS A 500 -19.16 17.46 -17.07
N PHE A 501 -19.31 16.67 -18.11
CA PHE A 501 -18.88 15.27 -18.12
C PHE A 501 -17.36 15.14 -18.08
N ILE A 502 -16.64 15.92 -18.89
CA ILE A 502 -15.17 15.96 -18.91
C ILE A 502 -14.61 16.39 -17.57
N ASP A 503 -15.18 17.43 -16.97
CA ASP A 503 -14.76 17.92 -15.64
C ASP A 503 -14.91 16.81 -14.58
N LYS A 504 -15.97 15.99 -14.66
CA LYS A 504 -16.15 14.83 -13.77
C LYS A 504 -15.09 13.76 -14.04
N ILE A 505 -14.81 13.43 -15.32
CA ILE A 505 -13.75 12.48 -15.69
C ILE A 505 -12.40 12.97 -15.15
N ASN A 506 -12.08 14.23 -15.35
CA ASN A 506 -10.83 14.81 -14.88
C ASN A 506 -10.72 14.81 -13.36
N LEU A 507 -11.82 15.05 -12.66
CA LEU A 507 -11.90 14.93 -11.22
C LEU A 507 -11.58 13.49 -10.75
N TYR A 508 -12.17 12.48 -11.40
CA TYR A 508 -11.87 11.09 -11.14
C TYR A 508 -10.39 10.76 -11.36
N ASN A 509 -9.84 11.19 -12.50
CA ASN A 509 -8.44 10.93 -12.82
C ASN A 509 -7.47 11.51 -11.76
N ARG A 510 -7.80 12.69 -11.24
CA ARG A 510 -6.95 13.38 -10.26
C ARG A 510 -7.00 12.87 -8.85
N MET A 511 -8.09 12.22 -8.50
CA MET A 511 -8.24 11.65 -7.17
C MET A 511 -7.28 10.48 -6.92
N ASN A 512 -6.44 10.13 -7.91
CA ASN A 512 -5.44 9.07 -7.81
C ASN A 512 -6.02 7.73 -7.33
N PHE A 513 -7.30 7.50 -7.66
CA PHE A 513 -7.97 6.27 -7.29
C PHE A 513 -7.41 5.13 -8.13
N ASN A 514 -6.95 4.09 -7.48
CA ASN A 514 -7.10 2.78 -8.07
C ASN A 514 -8.58 2.65 -8.39
N MET A 515 -8.94 2.31 -9.63
CA MET A 515 -10.32 2.23 -10.10
C MET A 515 -11.05 1.13 -9.31
N SER A 516 -11.35 1.41 -8.04
CA SER A 516 -12.11 0.51 -7.17
C SER A 516 -13.53 0.37 -7.71
N GLU A 517 -14.16 -0.76 -7.45
CA GLU A 517 -15.54 -1.05 -7.85
C GLU A 517 -16.50 0.13 -7.59
N PRO A 518 -16.51 0.78 -6.40
CA PRO A 518 -17.35 1.94 -6.13
C PRO A 518 -17.10 3.15 -7.04
N VAL A 519 -15.86 3.39 -7.42
CA VAL A 519 -15.49 4.49 -8.33
C VAL A 519 -16.02 4.21 -9.72
N MET A 520 -15.83 2.99 -10.22
CA MET A 520 -16.33 2.56 -11.51
C MET A 520 -17.85 2.60 -11.58
N GLN A 521 -18.55 2.13 -10.55
CA GLN A 521 -20.00 2.18 -10.51
C GLN A 521 -20.54 3.62 -10.54
N THR A 522 -19.91 4.56 -9.81
CA THR A 522 -20.29 5.97 -9.86
C THR A 522 -19.98 6.57 -11.23
N PHE A 523 -18.90 6.17 -11.87
CA PHE A 523 -18.55 6.58 -13.22
C PHE A 523 -19.56 6.06 -14.23
N ASP A 524 -19.97 4.81 -14.15
CA ASP A 524 -21.00 4.19 -14.97
C ASP A 524 -22.36 4.91 -14.86
N GLU A 525 -22.76 5.27 -13.64
CA GLU A 525 -23.99 6.07 -13.43
C GLU A 525 -23.92 7.43 -14.16
N GLN A 526 -22.78 8.12 -14.10
CA GLN A 526 -22.58 9.39 -14.80
C GLN A 526 -22.54 9.21 -16.32
N LEU A 527 -21.97 8.11 -16.80
CA LEU A 527 -21.94 7.76 -18.20
C LEU A 527 -23.35 7.51 -18.74
N ILE A 528 -24.19 6.79 -17.98
CA ILE A 528 -25.61 6.56 -18.34
C ILE A 528 -26.38 7.89 -18.43
N GLU A 529 -26.14 8.83 -17.51
CA GLU A 529 -26.73 10.17 -17.60
C GLU A 529 -26.27 10.91 -18.85
N TYR A 530 -24.99 10.84 -19.17
CA TYR A 530 -24.43 11.47 -20.36
C TYR A 530 -24.94 10.83 -21.64
N GLU A 531 -25.03 9.50 -21.71
CA GLU A 531 -25.63 8.79 -22.85
C GLU A 531 -27.11 9.19 -23.10
N LYS A 532 -27.88 9.36 -22.02
CA LYS A 532 -29.27 9.87 -22.15
C LYS A 532 -29.32 11.27 -22.73
N LEU A 533 -28.40 12.15 -22.32
CA LEU A 533 -28.27 13.49 -22.85
C LEU A 533 -27.87 13.50 -24.32
N ILE A 534 -26.92 12.65 -24.73
CA ILE A 534 -26.51 12.49 -26.12
C ILE A 534 -27.67 11.96 -26.99
N LYS A 535 -28.38 10.94 -26.53
CA LYS A 535 -29.53 10.37 -27.22
C LYS A 535 -30.68 11.38 -27.42
N SER A 536 -30.79 12.36 -26.51
CA SER A 536 -31.76 13.46 -26.65
C SER A 536 -31.32 14.52 -27.66
N LYS A 537 -30.05 14.60 -28.02
CA LYS A 537 -29.46 15.51 -29.00
C LYS A 537 -29.16 14.76 -30.29
N LYS A 538 -29.55 15.34 -31.42
CA LYS A 538 -29.40 14.70 -32.75
C LYS A 538 -27.94 14.65 -33.25
N LYS A 539 -26.97 15.33 -32.62
CA LYS A 539 -25.54 15.31 -33.02
C LYS A 539 -24.63 15.69 -31.81
N ILE A 540 -23.49 14.99 -31.68
CA ILE A 540 -22.35 15.42 -30.88
C ILE A 540 -21.44 16.22 -31.82
N ASN A 541 -20.90 17.37 -31.36
CA ASN A 541 -19.93 18.07 -32.18
C ASN A 541 -18.56 17.42 -32.04
N LYS A 542 -17.68 17.63 -33.01
CA LYS A 542 -16.38 17.03 -33.15
C LYS A 542 -15.46 17.39 -31.96
N GLU A 543 -15.48 18.64 -31.56
CA GLU A 543 -14.68 19.17 -30.45
C GLU A 543 -15.03 18.50 -29.12
N SER A 544 -16.33 18.27 -28.88
CA SER A 544 -16.80 17.56 -27.70
C SER A 544 -16.29 16.11 -27.64
N TYR A 545 -16.28 15.42 -28.79
CA TYR A 545 -15.81 14.05 -28.87
C TYR A 545 -14.29 13.96 -28.68
N ILE A 546 -13.51 14.84 -29.30
CA ILE A 546 -12.06 14.94 -29.11
C ILE A 546 -11.73 15.14 -27.62
N ALA A 547 -12.44 16.08 -26.97
CA ALA A 547 -12.22 16.38 -25.56
C ALA A 547 -12.51 15.16 -24.66
N ILE A 548 -13.55 14.38 -24.97
CA ILE A 548 -13.87 13.15 -24.23
C ILE A 548 -12.80 12.08 -24.43
N ILE A 549 -12.42 11.79 -25.69
CA ILE A 549 -11.39 10.80 -26.00
C ILE A 549 -10.10 11.14 -25.29
N ASN A 550 -9.61 12.34 -25.43
CA ASN A 550 -8.37 12.76 -24.81
C ASN A 550 -8.43 12.65 -23.28
N SER A 551 -9.54 13.07 -22.66
CA SER A 551 -9.71 12.95 -21.20
C SER A 551 -9.68 11.49 -20.73
N ILE A 552 -10.25 10.56 -21.48
CA ILE A 552 -10.26 9.14 -21.15
C ILE A 552 -8.89 8.52 -21.45
N PHE A 553 -8.25 8.81 -22.58
CA PHE A 553 -6.91 8.30 -22.89
C PHE A 553 -5.86 8.73 -21.85
N TYR A 554 -5.97 9.93 -21.32
CA TYR A 554 -5.10 10.36 -20.23
C TYR A 554 -5.29 9.52 -18.95
N MET A 555 -6.46 8.96 -18.72
CA MET A 555 -6.68 8.02 -17.62
C MET A 555 -5.96 6.68 -17.85
N PHE A 556 -5.68 6.30 -19.11
CA PHE A 556 -5.00 5.05 -19.46
C PHE A 556 -3.48 5.08 -19.27
N ILE A 557 -2.85 6.25 -19.38
CA ILE A 557 -1.38 6.36 -19.38
C ILE A 557 -0.77 5.84 -18.08
N ASP A 558 -1.47 5.99 -16.96
CA ASP A 558 -0.93 5.64 -15.65
C ASP A 558 -1.44 4.30 -15.07
N ARG A 559 -2.37 3.57 -15.74
CA ARG A 559 -3.10 2.47 -15.09
C ARG A 559 -3.42 1.31 -16.03
N TYR A 560 -2.47 0.40 -16.17
CA TYR A 560 -2.62 -0.79 -17.03
C TYR A 560 -3.68 -1.82 -16.55
N GLU A 561 -4.10 -1.82 -15.30
CA GLU A 561 -4.95 -2.87 -14.73
C GLU A 561 -6.45 -2.72 -15.03
N ASP A 562 -6.91 -1.52 -15.41
CA ASP A 562 -8.33 -1.23 -15.68
C ASP A 562 -8.63 -0.86 -17.15
N ILE A 563 -7.73 -1.16 -18.06
CA ILE A 563 -7.81 -0.83 -19.49
C ILE A 563 -9.13 -1.32 -20.10
N GLU A 564 -9.55 -2.54 -19.80
CA GLU A 564 -10.76 -3.14 -20.37
C GLU A 564 -12.04 -2.37 -19.99
N LYS A 565 -12.14 -1.93 -18.73
CA LYS A 565 -13.30 -1.15 -18.25
C LYS A 565 -13.39 0.21 -18.93
N LEU A 566 -12.26 0.93 -18.99
CA LEU A 566 -12.18 2.23 -19.66
C LEU A 566 -12.42 2.12 -21.16
N TRP A 567 -11.94 1.05 -21.78
CA TRP A 567 -12.20 0.72 -23.17
C TRP A 567 -13.68 0.54 -23.47
N ASN A 568 -14.38 -0.22 -22.63
CA ASN A 568 -15.83 -0.38 -22.72
C ASN A 568 -16.58 0.95 -22.60
N ILE A 569 -16.10 1.88 -21.76
CA ILE A 569 -16.66 3.22 -21.66
C ILE A 569 -16.51 4.00 -22.97
N LEU A 570 -15.31 3.98 -23.57
CA LEU A 570 -15.06 4.62 -24.87
C LEU A 570 -15.95 4.06 -25.97
N LEU A 571 -16.09 2.74 -26.04
CA LEU A 571 -16.97 2.06 -27.00
C LEU A 571 -18.43 2.47 -26.81
N ARG A 572 -18.91 2.60 -25.57
CA ARG A 572 -20.28 3.03 -25.29
C ARG A 572 -20.53 4.48 -25.70
N ILE A 573 -19.61 5.41 -25.46
CA ILE A 573 -19.68 6.80 -25.89
C ILE A 573 -19.65 6.91 -27.40
N SER A 574 -18.93 6.04 -28.09
CA SER A 574 -18.74 6.03 -29.53
C SER A 574 -19.89 5.38 -30.30
N ARG A 575 -20.94 4.89 -29.62
CA ARG A 575 -22.13 4.30 -30.24
C ARG A 575 -23.23 5.32 -30.53
N GLY A 576 -24.10 5.01 -31.49
CA GLY A 576 -25.28 5.81 -31.79
C GLY A 576 -24.94 7.09 -32.57
N PRO A 577 -25.56 8.23 -32.27
CA PRO A 577 -25.46 9.46 -33.09
C PRO A 577 -24.04 10.04 -33.22
N GLY A 578 -23.11 9.58 -32.40
CA GLY A 578 -21.71 10.01 -32.39
C GLY A 578 -20.76 9.17 -33.23
N VAL A 579 -21.23 8.05 -33.81
CA VAL A 579 -20.34 7.07 -34.49
C VAL A 579 -19.57 7.69 -35.64
N ASP A 580 -20.21 8.46 -36.47
CA ASP A 580 -19.55 9.08 -37.64
C ASP A 580 -18.50 10.09 -37.21
N VAL A 581 -18.80 10.90 -36.19
CA VAL A 581 -17.87 11.86 -35.59
C VAL A 581 -16.70 11.13 -34.92
N ALA A 582 -16.97 10.03 -34.20
CA ALA A 582 -15.96 9.20 -33.60
C ALA A 582 -14.96 8.66 -34.62
N LYS A 583 -15.47 8.13 -35.75
CA LYS A 583 -14.63 7.61 -36.84
C LYS A 583 -13.78 8.69 -37.50
N GLU A 584 -14.38 9.86 -37.73
CA GLU A 584 -13.66 11.00 -38.32
C GLU A 584 -12.51 11.46 -37.41
N VAL A 585 -12.81 11.67 -36.12
CA VAL A 585 -11.81 12.11 -35.12
C VAL A 585 -10.70 11.08 -34.96
N LEU A 586 -11.03 9.80 -34.85
CA LEU A 586 -9.99 8.76 -34.70
C LEU A 586 -9.09 8.67 -35.91
N LYS A 587 -9.63 8.80 -37.13
CA LYS A 587 -8.80 8.83 -38.35
C LYS A 587 -7.85 10.02 -38.35
N GLU A 588 -8.33 11.20 -37.98
CA GLU A 588 -7.48 12.38 -37.87
C GLU A 588 -6.40 12.23 -36.78
N GLN A 589 -6.76 11.70 -35.60
CA GLN A 589 -5.77 11.47 -34.54
C GLN A 589 -4.70 10.45 -34.94
N ILE A 590 -5.05 9.41 -35.71
CA ILE A 590 -4.10 8.45 -36.26
C ILE A 590 -3.15 9.14 -37.26
N GLU A 591 -3.65 10.07 -38.07
CA GLU A 591 -2.85 10.78 -39.08
C GLU A 591 -1.90 11.81 -38.46
N TYR A 592 -2.28 12.47 -37.37
CA TYR A 592 -1.55 13.58 -36.78
C TYR A 592 -0.77 13.23 -35.49
N SER A 593 -0.92 12.02 -34.94
CA SER A 593 -0.18 11.62 -33.74
C SER A 593 1.25 11.21 -34.08
N ASP A 594 2.20 11.70 -33.30
CA ASP A 594 3.60 11.31 -33.35
C ASP A 594 3.93 10.14 -32.38
N ASP A 595 2.98 9.71 -31.54
CA ASP A 595 3.14 8.62 -30.57
C ASP A 595 2.61 7.30 -31.14
N GLU A 596 3.52 6.32 -31.34
CA GLU A 596 3.19 5.00 -31.88
C GLU A 596 2.17 4.24 -31.00
N LEU A 597 2.21 4.39 -29.68
CA LEU A 597 1.26 3.74 -28.78
C LEU A 597 -0.15 4.32 -28.91
N ASP A 598 -0.27 5.63 -29.08
CA ASP A 598 -1.54 6.28 -29.28
C ASP A 598 -2.12 5.92 -30.66
N ILE A 599 -1.30 5.84 -31.69
CA ILE A 599 -1.72 5.37 -33.03
C ILE A 599 -2.29 3.94 -32.94
N ILE A 600 -1.64 3.04 -32.19
CA ILE A 600 -2.13 1.67 -31.99
C ILE A 600 -3.47 1.68 -31.26
N ARG A 601 -3.62 2.48 -30.22
CA ARG A 601 -4.86 2.61 -29.44
C ARG A 601 -6.01 3.16 -30.28
N TYR A 602 -5.77 4.23 -31.04
CA TYR A 602 -6.77 4.82 -31.93
C TYR A 602 -7.22 3.84 -33.02
N ASN A 603 -6.29 3.12 -33.63
CA ASN A 603 -6.60 2.09 -34.64
C ASN A 603 -7.44 0.95 -34.04
N HIS A 604 -7.12 0.51 -32.84
CA HIS A 604 -7.86 -0.54 -32.15
C HIS A 604 -9.28 -0.07 -31.85
N LEU A 605 -9.47 1.12 -31.29
CA LEU A 605 -10.78 1.69 -31.01
C LEU A 605 -11.63 1.86 -32.27
N LEU A 606 -11.01 2.34 -33.36
CA LEU A 606 -11.67 2.50 -34.64
C LEU A 606 -12.14 1.15 -35.22
N SER A 607 -11.30 0.11 -35.14
CA SER A 607 -11.64 -1.25 -35.57
C SER A 607 -12.82 -1.82 -34.78
N GLU A 608 -12.84 -1.64 -33.47
CA GLU A 608 -13.93 -2.11 -32.61
C GLU A 608 -15.25 -1.40 -32.88
N ILE A 609 -15.20 -0.09 -33.11
CA ILE A 609 -16.37 0.68 -33.51
C ILE A 609 -16.94 0.14 -34.83
N GLN A 610 -16.11 -0.09 -35.85
CA GLN A 610 -16.49 -0.62 -37.12
C GLN A 610 -17.07 -2.05 -37.03
N MET A 611 -16.48 -2.91 -36.22
CA MET A 611 -17.02 -4.25 -35.97
C MET A 611 -18.41 -4.21 -35.32
N ASN A 612 -18.59 -3.36 -34.31
CA ASN A 612 -19.89 -3.22 -33.67
C ASN A 612 -20.98 -2.74 -34.64
N GLU A 613 -20.66 -1.78 -35.51
CA GLU A 613 -21.62 -1.35 -36.55
C GLU A 613 -21.98 -2.49 -37.52
N TYR A 614 -21.00 -3.30 -37.93
CA TYR A 614 -21.24 -4.45 -38.77
C TYR A 614 -22.20 -5.45 -38.11
N PHE A 615 -21.99 -5.74 -36.83
CA PHE A 615 -22.90 -6.65 -36.10
C PHE A 615 -24.30 -6.06 -35.90
N ASP A 616 -24.39 -4.77 -35.60
CA ASP A 616 -25.68 -4.09 -35.44
C ASP A 616 -26.46 -4.10 -36.77
N MET A 617 -25.81 -3.84 -37.91
CA MET A 617 -26.39 -3.93 -39.24
C MET A 617 -26.87 -5.36 -39.54
N LYS A 618 -26.06 -6.38 -39.24
CA LYS A 618 -26.45 -7.79 -39.45
C LYS A 618 -27.61 -8.22 -38.57
N ALA A 619 -27.65 -7.74 -37.32
CA ALA A 619 -28.78 -8.00 -36.43
C ALA A 619 -30.07 -7.35 -36.94
N GLN A 620 -30.03 -6.13 -37.51
CA GLN A 620 -31.17 -5.46 -38.14
C GLN A 620 -31.64 -6.22 -39.39
N GLU A 621 -30.74 -6.60 -40.30
CA GLU A 621 -31.06 -7.43 -41.46
C GLU A 621 -31.76 -8.74 -41.05
N PHE A 622 -31.29 -9.37 -39.97
CA PHE A 622 -31.90 -10.60 -39.46
C PHE A 622 -33.32 -10.37 -38.93
N ILE A 623 -33.52 -9.29 -38.15
CA ILE A 623 -34.85 -8.91 -37.64
C ILE A 623 -35.82 -8.55 -38.77
N GLU A 624 -35.38 -7.77 -39.74
CA GLU A 624 -36.17 -7.39 -40.89
C GLU A 624 -36.60 -8.62 -41.73
N ASN A 625 -35.69 -9.57 -41.95
CA ASN A 625 -36.00 -10.83 -42.65
C ASN A 625 -36.98 -11.71 -41.89
N GLN A 626 -36.99 -11.69 -40.54
CA GLN A 626 -37.97 -12.44 -39.73
C GLN A 626 -39.40 -11.77 -39.72
N ILE A 627 -39.48 -10.48 -39.99
CA ILE A 627 -40.77 -9.76 -40.05
C ILE A 627 -41.47 -10.00 -41.41
N TYR A 628 -40.71 -10.42 -42.43
CA TYR A 628 -41.25 -10.70 -43.78
C TYR A 628 -41.45 -12.20 -44.07
N GLU A 629 -41.05 -13.11 -43.14
CA GLU A 629 -41.53 -14.49 -43.08
C GLU A 629 -42.76 -14.62 -42.13
#